data_05988b176214f9ddbe5b17527679d2ae
#
_entry.id   05988b176214f9ddbe5b17527679d2ae
#
_cell.length_a   1.000
_cell.length_b   1.000
_cell.length_c   1.000
_cell.angle_alpha   90.00
_cell.angle_beta   90.00
_cell.angle_gamma   90.00
#
_symmetry.space_group_name_H-M   'P 1'
#
loop_
_entity.id
_entity.type
_entity.pdbx_description
1 polymer ?
#
loop_
_entity_poly.entity_id
_entity_poly.type
_entity_poly.pdbx_seq_one_letter_code
_entity_poly.pdbx_strand_id
1 'polypeptide(L)'
;MVQAIRISETGGPEVMMLEEVLLNAPGPGMVTVENRAIGLNYIDTYHRSGLYPLPLPTGIGLEGAGVVQAVGEGGTLAEGDRVAYCSAGFGAYAQALNLPAARLIKIPAGISFEQAAACLLKGQTTEYLLQRAYPLSSGETCLFHAAAGGVGLLFGQWANSIGATVI
;
A
#
# COMPACT_ATOMS: atom_id res chain seq x y z
N MET A 1 -20.37 9.80 4.91
CA MET A 1 -20.29 8.33 5.04
C MET A 1 -19.55 7.79 3.84
N VAL A 2 -18.70 6.78 4.02
CA VAL A 2 -17.98 6.07 2.94
C VAL A 2 -18.07 4.57 3.18
N GLN A 3 -18.05 3.80 2.11
CA GLN A 3 -18.00 2.34 2.23
C GLN A 3 -16.58 1.87 2.52
N ALA A 4 -16.42 0.92 3.44
CA ALA A 4 -15.16 0.31 3.81
C ALA A 4 -15.35 -1.16 4.17
N ILE A 5 -14.34 -1.96 3.88
CA ILE A 5 -14.25 -3.33 4.40
C ILE A 5 -13.65 -3.27 5.82
N ARG A 6 -14.36 -3.87 6.77
CA ARG A 6 -13.93 -3.95 8.17
C ARG A 6 -14.00 -5.38 8.69
N ILE A 7 -13.24 -5.61 9.74
CA ILE A 7 -13.30 -6.86 10.52
C ILE A 7 -13.54 -6.52 12.00
N SER A 8 -14.43 -7.27 12.64
CA SER A 8 -14.69 -7.17 14.06
C SER A 8 -14.10 -8.34 14.86
N GLU A 9 -13.69 -9.39 14.16
CA GLU A 9 -13.00 -10.56 14.69
C GLU A 9 -11.98 -11.05 13.63
N THR A 10 -11.06 -11.90 14.04
CA THR A 10 -10.10 -12.54 13.14
C THR A 10 -10.67 -13.84 12.57
N GLY A 11 -10.33 -14.16 11.31
CA GLY A 11 -10.86 -15.36 10.67
C GLY A 11 -10.49 -15.46 9.18
N GLY A 12 -11.28 -16.25 8.48
CA GLY A 12 -11.21 -16.39 7.02
C GLY A 12 -11.82 -15.19 6.28
N PRO A 13 -12.00 -15.30 4.96
CA PRO A 13 -12.58 -14.20 4.17
C PRO A 13 -13.98 -13.76 4.62
N GLU A 14 -14.72 -14.61 5.28
CA GLU A 14 -16.08 -14.40 5.76
C GLU A 14 -16.20 -13.30 6.83
N VAL A 15 -15.12 -12.99 7.56
CA VAL A 15 -15.12 -11.92 8.57
C VAL A 15 -15.03 -10.52 7.97
N MET A 16 -14.77 -10.40 6.66
CA MET A 16 -14.70 -9.12 5.96
C MET A 16 -16.09 -8.61 5.63
N MET A 17 -16.52 -7.56 6.34
CA MET A 17 -17.84 -6.96 6.17
C MET A 17 -17.74 -5.62 5.46
N LEU A 18 -18.61 -5.39 4.48
CA LEU A 18 -18.77 -4.07 3.87
C LEU A 18 -19.66 -3.22 4.78
N GLU A 19 -19.12 -2.13 5.28
CA GLU A 19 -19.80 -1.23 6.23
C GLU A 19 -19.78 0.20 5.71
N GLU A 20 -20.79 0.99 6.09
CA GLU A 20 -20.76 2.45 5.98
C GLU A 20 -20.10 3.04 7.23
N VAL A 21 -19.02 3.77 7.05
CA VAL A 21 -18.28 4.39 8.13
C VAL A 21 -18.31 5.91 8.04
N LEU A 22 -18.32 6.58 9.18
CA LEU A 22 -18.19 8.01 9.24
C LEU A 22 -16.73 8.41 8.94
N LEU A 23 -16.53 9.20 7.90
CA LEU A 23 -15.24 9.81 7.60
C LEU A 23 -15.30 11.29 8.03
N ASN A 24 -14.60 11.60 9.10
CA ASN A 24 -14.47 12.97 9.59
C ASN A 24 -13.56 13.80 8.67
N ALA A 25 -13.64 15.14 8.76
CA ALA A 25 -12.67 16.01 8.10
C ALA A 25 -11.24 15.67 8.58
N PRO A 26 -10.22 15.80 7.71
CA PRO A 26 -8.85 15.49 8.08
C PRO A 26 -8.33 16.48 9.12
N GLY A 27 -7.69 15.96 10.16
CA GLY A 27 -7.02 16.77 11.19
C GLY A 27 -5.71 17.39 10.69
N PRO A 28 -5.00 18.17 11.53
CA PRO A 28 -3.72 18.75 11.18
C PRO A 28 -2.71 17.71 10.68
N GLY A 29 -2.02 18.01 9.57
CA GLY A 29 -1.07 17.12 8.93
C GLY A 29 -1.67 15.89 8.21
N MET A 30 -3.00 15.76 8.21
CA MET A 30 -3.72 14.68 7.53
C MET A 30 -4.35 15.17 6.23
N VAL A 31 -4.62 14.23 5.34
CA VAL A 31 -5.41 14.46 4.13
C VAL A 31 -6.44 13.35 3.96
N THR A 32 -7.58 13.68 3.37
CA THR A 32 -8.53 12.69 2.89
C THR A 32 -8.16 12.28 1.48
N VAL A 33 -7.96 10.98 1.26
CA VAL A 33 -7.71 10.40 -0.07
C VAL A 33 -8.94 9.61 -0.50
N GLU A 34 -9.49 9.94 -1.66
CA GLU A 34 -10.45 9.10 -2.37
C GLU A 34 -9.70 8.07 -3.20
N ASN A 35 -9.83 6.81 -2.86
CA ASN A 35 -9.17 5.73 -3.58
C ASN A 35 -9.72 5.55 -5.00
N ARG A 36 -8.83 5.44 -5.97
CA ARG A 36 -9.11 5.05 -7.36
C ARG A 36 -8.65 3.63 -7.65
N ALA A 37 -7.65 3.17 -6.92
CA ALA A 37 -7.17 1.80 -6.94
C ALA A 37 -6.67 1.40 -5.55
N ILE A 38 -6.88 0.14 -5.20
CA ILE A 38 -6.48 -0.43 -3.90
C ILE A 38 -5.53 -1.59 -4.17
N GLY A 39 -4.37 -1.57 -3.53
CA GLY A 39 -3.39 -2.65 -3.60
C GLY A 39 -3.78 -3.81 -2.69
N LEU A 40 -3.74 -5.02 -3.23
CA LEU A 40 -3.92 -6.25 -2.47
C LEU A 40 -2.55 -6.85 -2.14
N ASN A 41 -2.30 -7.13 -0.86
CA ASN A 41 -1.04 -7.69 -0.39
C ASN A 41 -1.25 -8.92 0.49
N TYR A 42 -0.32 -9.86 0.43
CA TYR A 42 -0.44 -11.11 1.19
C TYR A 42 -0.49 -10.85 2.72
N ILE A 43 0.18 -9.80 3.20
CA ILE A 43 0.15 -9.39 4.61
C ILE A 43 -1.26 -9.03 5.09
N ASP A 44 -2.17 -8.61 4.21
CA ASP A 44 -3.55 -8.29 4.57
C ASP A 44 -4.27 -9.54 5.08
N THR A 45 -3.89 -10.72 4.58
CA THR A 45 -4.40 -12.01 5.09
C THR A 45 -3.88 -12.30 6.50
N TYR A 46 -2.66 -11.88 6.85
CA TYR A 46 -2.10 -12.04 8.20
C TYR A 46 -2.81 -11.15 9.21
N HIS A 47 -3.15 -9.91 8.83
CA HIS A 47 -3.94 -9.02 9.66
C HIS A 47 -5.35 -9.59 9.87
N ARG A 48 -6.01 -10.00 8.79
CA ARG A 48 -7.34 -10.59 8.87
C ARG A 48 -7.39 -11.84 9.74
N SER A 49 -6.45 -12.75 9.58
CA SER A 49 -6.41 -14.04 10.32
C SER A 49 -5.91 -13.89 11.76
N GLY A 50 -5.36 -12.73 12.15
CA GLY A 50 -4.80 -12.51 13.47
C GLY A 50 -3.37 -13.01 13.66
N LEU A 51 -2.70 -13.50 12.60
CA LEU A 51 -1.27 -13.84 12.65
C LEU A 51 -0.44 -12.59 13.00
N TYR A 52 -0.83 -11.43 12.48
CA TYR A 52 -0.34 -10.12 12.88
C TYR A 52 -1.48 -9.36 13.56
N PRO A 53 -1.52 -9.36 14.91
CA PRO A 53 -2.65 -8.81 15.65
C PRO A 53 -2.86 -7.31 15.39
N LEU A 54 -4.13 -6.93 15.23
CA LEU A 54 -4.58 -5.55 15.18
C LEU A 54 -5.64 -5.30 16.26
N PRO A 55 -5.76 -4.07 16.77
CA PRO A 55 -6.92 -3.68 17.56
C PRO A 55 -8.21 -3.84 16.75
N LEU A 56 -9.22 -4.49 17.29
CA LEU A 56 -10.51 -4.70 16.65
C LEU A 56 -11.62 -3.86 17.32
N PRO A 57 -12.63 -3.40 16.59
CA PRO A 57 -12.83 -3.55 15.14
C PRO A 57 -11.93 -2.62 14.32
N THR A 58 -11.50 -3.05 13.13
CA THR A 58 -10.59 -2.26 12.27
C THR A 58 -10.89 -2.41 10.78
N GLY A 59 -10.40 -1.46 9.98
CA GLY A 59 -10.24 -1.64 8.54
C GLY A 59 -8.97 -2.41 8.23
N ILE A 60 -8.91 -3.06 7.08
CA ILE A 60 -7.73 -3.78 6.57
C ILE A 60 -7.23 -3.18 5.26
N GLY A 61 -6.07 -3.64 4.81
CA GLY A 61 -5.38 -3.11 3.63
C GLY A 61 -4.40 -2.00 4.00
N LEU A 62 -3.29 -1.97 3.28
CA LEU A 62 -2.14 -1.09 3.56
C LEU A 62 -1.75 -0.21 2.38
N GLU A 63 -2.26 -0.46 1.19
CA GLU A 63 -1.79 0.13 -0.06
C GLU A 63 -2.94 0.64 -0.90
N GLY A 64 -2.77 1.80 -1.49
CA GLY A 64 -3.73 2.37 -2.42
C GLY A 64 -3.19 3.56 -3.18
N ALA A 65 -3.97 4.02 -4.15
CA ALA A 65 -3.70 5.19 -4.94
C ALA A 65 -5.01 5.92 -5.24
N GLY A 66 -4.97 7.24 -5.19
CA GLY A 66 -6.19 8.02 -5.35
C GLY A 66 -5.93 9.51 -5.48
N VAL A 67 -6.96 10.28 -5.22
CA VAL A 67 -6.94 11.74 -5.33
C VAL A 67 -7.19 12.36 -3.95
N VAL A 68 -6.42 13.36 -3.59
CA VAL A 68 -6.63 14.14 -2.38
C VAL A 68 -7.94 14.93 -2.52
N GLN A 69 -8.89 14.67 -1.63
CA GLN A 69 -10.21 15.36 -1.60
C GLN A 69 -10.28 16.51 -0.60
N ALA A 70 -9.53 16.39 0.50
CA ALA A 70 -9.48 17.42 1.53
C ALA A 70 -8.11 17.41 2.21
N VAL A 71 -7.68 18.58 2.68
CA VAL A 71 -6.38 18.77 3.34
C VAL A 71 -6.62 19.38 4.71
N GLY A 72 -6.05 18.76 5.74
CA GLY A 72 -5.98 19.34 7.06
C GLY A 72 -4.89 20.42 7.15
N GLU A 73 -4.89 21.17 8.23
CA GLU A 73 -3.93 22.25 8.45
C GLU A 73 -2.47 21.76 8.40
N GLY A 74 -1.57 22.53 7.76
CA GLY A 74 -0.12 22.24 7.72
C GLY A 74 0.32 21.18 6.70
N GLY A 75 -0.56 20.79 5.78
CA GLY A 75 -0.22 19.81 4.72
C GLY A 75 0.57 20.42 3.57
N THR A 76 1.44 19.61 2.94
CA THR A 76 2.21 19.96 1.72
C THR A 76 1.52 19.53 0.42
N LEU A 77 0.43 18.77 0.53
CA LEU A 77 -0.41 18.32 -0.57
C LEU A 77 -1.56 19.29 -0.79
N ALA A 78 -2.12 19.27 -1.99
CA ALA A 78 -3.29 20.06 -2.37
C ALA A 78 -4.44 19.14 -2.82
N GLU A 79 -5.67 19.62 -2.72
CA GLU A 79 -6.84 18.98 -3.31
C GLU A 79 -6.62 18.77 -4.81
N GLY A 80 -6.99 17.60 -5.31
CA GLY A 80 -6.74 17.19 -6.68
C GLY A 80 -5.38 16.52 -6.91
N ASP A 81 -4.44 16.56 -5.96
CA ASP A 81 -3.17 15.83 -6.09
C ASP A 81 -3.43 14.32 -6.24
N ARG A 82 -2.76 13.73 -7.23
CA ARG A 82 -2.73 12.28 -7.45
C ARG A 82 -1.66 11.69 -6.54
N VAL A 83 -2.08 10.81 -5.64
CA VAL A 83 -1.18 10.24 -4.61
C VAL A 83 -1.29 8.74 -4.51
N ALA A 84 -0.19 8.13 -4.10
CA ALA A 84 -0.13 6.73 -3.70
C ALA A 84 0.42 6.62 -2.28
N TYR A 85 0.07 5.55 -1.60
CA TYR A 85 0.52 5.25 -0.25
C TYR A 85 0.68 3.75 -0.03
N CYS A 86 1.62 3.41 0.84
CA CYS A 86 1.66 2.09 1.47
C CYS A 86 2.12 2.22 2.92
N SER A 87 1.62 1.35 3.79
CA SER A 87 1.95 1.34 5.23
C SER A 87 1.77 2.71 5.92
N ALA A 88 0.82 3.51 5.44
CA ALA A 88 0.48 4.82 6.00
C ALA A 88 -0.57 4.72 7.12
N GLY A 89 -1.09 3.54 7.38
CA GLY A 89 -2.16 3.20 8.30
C GLY A 89 -2.90 1.98 7.78
N PHE A 90 -3.90 1.51 8.52
CA PHE A 90 -4.79 0.44 8.10
C PHE A 90 -6.09 1.00 7.53
N GLY A 91 -6.80 0.19 6.72
CA GLY A 91 -8.11 0.56 6.20
C GLY A 91 -8.10 1.01 4.74
N ALA A 92 -7.08 0.63 3.97
CA ALA A 92 -7.02 0.95 2.54
C ALA A 92 -8.20 0.36 1.74
N TYR A 93 -8.87 -0.68 2.25
CA TYR A 93 -10.05 -1.25 1.62
C TYR A 93 -11.29 -0.39 1.88
N ALA A 94 -11.23 0.87 1.49
CA ALA A 94 -12.28 1.86 1.66
C ALA A 94 -12.37 2.77 0.43
N GLN A 95 -13.54 3.36 0.20
CA GLN A 95 -13.72 4.37 -0.84
C GLN A 95 -12.85 5.61 -0.60
N ALA A 96 -12.75 6.03 0.66
CA ALA A 96 -11.88 7.11 1.08
C ALA A 96 -11.42 6.92 2.53
N LEU A 97 -10.26 7.49 2.87
CA LEU A 97 -9.73 7.42 4.23
C LEU A 97 -8.82 8.62 4.51
N ASN A 98 -8.64 8.93 5.80
CA ASN A 98 -7.70 9.96 6.23
C ASN A 98 -6.32 9.35 6.47
N LEU A 99 -5.29 9.98 5.90
CA LEU A 99 -3.91 9.52 5.97
C LEU A 99 -2.96 10.67 6.31
N PRO A 100 -1.83 10.40 6.98
CA PRO A 100 -0.79 11.39 7.19
C PRO A 100 -0.21 11.86 5.85
N ALA A 101 -0.28 13.16 5.56
CA ALA A 101 0.22 13.74 4.30
C ALA A 101 1.70 13.39 4.04
N ALA A 102 2.51 13.35 5.10
CA ALA A 102 3.93 13.01 5.02
C ALA A 102 4.23 11.57 4.57
N ARG A 103 3.21 10.71 4.53
CA ARG A 103 3.35 9.28 4.12
C ARG A 103 2.86 9.05 2.69
N LEU A 104 2.41 10.09 2.01
CA LEU A 104 1.90 9.98 0.65
C LEU A 104 2.93 10.45 -0.36
N ILE A 105 2.94 9.78 -1.51
CA ILE A 105 3.84 10.07 -2.63
C ILE A 105 2.99 10.56 -3.79
N LYS A 106 3.37 11.72 -4.38
CA LYS A 106 2.72 12.18 -5.61
C LYS A 106 3.03 11.22 -6.75
N ILE A 107 1.99 10.80 -7.46
CA ILE A 107 2.13 9.88 -8.60
C ILE A 107 2.67 10.67 -9.80
N PRO A 108 3.79 10.24 -10.40
CA PRO A 108 4.32 10.89 -11.60
C PRO A 108 3.33 10.87 -12.76
N ALA A 109 3.48 11.84 -13.68
CA ALA A 109 2.75 11.82 -14.92
C ALA A 109 3.05 10.53 -15.71
N GLY A 110 2.01 9.92 -16.30
CA GLY A 110 2.16 8.68 -17.07
C GLY A 110 2.00 7.39 -16.26
N ILE A 111 1.99 7.44 -14.92
CA ILE A 111 1.68 6.28 -14.07
C ILE A 111 0.19 6.31 -13.72
N SER A 112 -0.53 5.19 -13.95
CA SER A 112 -1.93 5.08 -13.57
C SER A 112 -2.10 4.82 -12.07
N PHE A 113 -3.32 4.98 -11.53
CA PHE A 113 -3.60 4.65 -10.14
C PHE A 113 -3.44 3.16 -9.88
N GLU A 114 -3.84 2.32 -10.83
CA GLU A 114 -3.70 0.86 -10.74
C GLU A 114 -2.22 0.44 -10.70
N GLN A 115 -1.39 1.04 -11.54
CA GLN A 115 0.06 0.78 -11.52
C GLN A 115 0.66 1.21 -10.18
N ALA A 116 0.31 2.39 -9.69
CA ALA A 116 0.81 2.89 -8.41
C ALA A 116 0.38 1.99 -7.24
N ALA A 117 -0.91 1.63 -7.16
CA ALA A 117 -1.44 0.76 -6.10
C ALA A 117 -0.96 -0.69 -6.20
N ALA A 118 -0.59 -1.17 -7.39
CA ALA A 118 -0.06 -2.52 -7.57
C ALA A 118 1.44 -2.64 -7.26
N CYS A 119 2.18 -1.52 -7.33
CA CYS A 119 3.65 -1.57 -7.32
C CYS A 119 4.30 -0.96 -6.08
N LEU A 120 3.66 -0.06 -5.34
CA LEU A 120 4.37 0.75 -4.35
C LEU A 120 4.92 -0.07 -3.20
N LEU A 121 4.10 -0.87 -2.52
CA LEU A 121 4.54 -1.71 -1.41
C LEU A 121 5.55 -2.77 -1.85
N LYS A 122 5.25 -3.41 -2.98
CA LYS A 122 6.11 -4.45 -3.56
C LYS A 122 7.44 -3.86 -4.05
N GLY A 123 7.40 -2.68 -4.65
CA GLY A 123 8.59 -1.94 -5.11
C GLY A 123 9.48 -1.48 -3.96
N GLN A 124 8.90 -0.96 -2.87
CA GLN A 124 9.68 -0.63 -1.66
C GLN A 124 10.32 -1.86 -1.04
N THR A 125 9.63 -3.00 -1.01
CA THR A 125 10.20 -4.27 -0.54
C THR A 125 11.33 -4.72 -1.46
N THR A 126 11.16 -4.61 -2.76
CA THR A 126 12.18 -4.93 -3.75
C THR A 126 13.44 -4.06 -3.58
N GLU A 127 13.25 -2.74 -3.46
CA GLU A 127 14.34 -1.80 -3.21
C GLU A 127 15.11 -2.17 -1.94
N TYR A 128 14.37 -2.39 -0.85
CA TYR A 128 14.96 -2.79 0.41
C TYR A 128 15.82 -4.04 0.28
N LEU A 129 15.32 -5.08 -0.39
CA LEU A 129 16.05 -6.33 -0.56
C LEU A 129 17.31 -6.16 -1.42
N LEU A 130 17.21 -5.43 -2.54
CA LEU A 130 18.28 -5.27 -3.52
C LEU A 130 19.35 -4.25 -3.13
N GLN A 131 18.99 -3.26 -2.30
CA GLN A 131 19.88 -2.12 -2.02
C GLN A 131 20.34 -2.05 -0.57
N ARG A 132 19.53 -2.53 0.39
CA ARG A 132 19.79 -2.34 1.82
C ARG A 132 20.04 -3.63 2.56
N ALA A 133 19.23 -4.65 2.34
CA ALA A 133 19.43 -5.95 2.99
C ALA A 133 20.64 -6.69 2.41
N TYR A 134 20.72 -6.74 1.09
CA TYR A 134 21.86 -7.25 0.35
C TYR A 134 22.07 -6.42 -0.91
N PRO A 135 23.06 -5.51 -0.93
CA PRO A 135 23.35 -4.71 -2.13
C PRO A 135 23.81 -5.60 -3.29
N LEU A 136 22.84 -6.03 -4.10
CA LEU A 136 23.10 -6.94 -5.20
C LEU A 136 23.87 -6.24 -6.32
N SER A 137 24.92 -6.89 -6.81
CA SER A 137 25.84 -6.34 -7.80
C SER A 137 25.81 -7.12 -9.12
N SER A 138 26.28 -6.47 -10.19
CA SER A 138 26.40 -7.10 -11.50
C SER A 138 27.29 -8.35 -11.46
N GLY A 139 26.87 -9.41 -12.13
CA GLY A 139 27.57 -10.69 -12.19
C GLY A 139 27.27 -11.63 -11.02
N GLU A 140 26.56 -11.19 -10.00
CA GLU A 140 26.15 -12.06 -8.90
C GLU A 140 24.96 -12.94 -9.28
N THR A 141 24.82 -14.06 -8.58
CA THR A 141 23.67 -14.96 -8.71
C THR A 141 22.97 -15.07 -7.36
N CYS A 142 21.67 -14.86 -7.33
CA CYS A 142 20.86 -15.02 -6.13
C CYS A 142 19.69 -15.99 -6.33
N LEU A 143 19.36 -16.72 -5.27
CA LEU A 143 18.16 -17.57 -5.21
C LEU A 143 17.03 -16.73 -4.61
N PHE A 144 15.90 -16.65 -5.32
CA PHE A 144 14.73 -15.91 -4.86
C PHE A 144 13.50 -16.82 -4.76
N HIS A 145 13.03 -17.09 -3.52
CA HIS A 145 11.82 -17.84 -3.30
C HIS A 145 10.56 -17.06 -3.69
N ALA A 146 9.56 -17.76 -4.26
CA ALA A 146 8.30 -17.18 -4.74
C ALA A 146 8.51 -16.09 -5.82
N ALA A 147 9.40 -16.34 -6.78
CA ALA A 147 9.76 -15.41 -7.86
C ALA A 147 8.55 -14.99 -8.74
N ALA A 148 7.48 -15.80 -8.80
CA ALA A 148 6.24 -15.45 -9.49
C ALA A 148 5.28 -14.58 -8.64
N GLY A 149 5.62 -14.29 -7.38
CA GLY A 149 4.84 -13.41 -6.52
C GLY A 149 5.06 -11.93 -6.84
N GLY A 150 4.24 -11.05 -6.24
CA GLY A 150 4.27 -9.61 -6.53
C GLY A 150 5.64 -8.94 -6.30
N VAL A 151 6.36 -9.31 -5.25
CA VAL A 151 7.74 -8.84 -5.01
C VAL A 151 8.69 -9.48 -6.01
N GLY A 152 8.59 -10.81 -6.23
CA GLY A 152 9.50 -11.56 -7.11
C GLY A 152 9.46 -11.07 -8.56
N LEU A 153 8.29 -10.71 -9.07
CA LEU A 153 8.16 -10.15 -10.42
C LEU A 153 8.91 -8.82 -10.60
N LEU A 154 8.91 -7.96 -9.60
CA LEU A 154 9.68 -6.69 -9.62
C LEU A 154 11.16 -6.94 -9.35
N PHE A 155 11.46 -7.83 -8.40
CA PHE A 155 12.81 -8.20 -8.03
C PHE A 155 13.58 -8.78 -9.22
N GLY A 156 13.00 -9.73 -9.94
CA GLY A 156 13.64 -10.34 -11.10
C GLY A 156 13.97 -9.34 -12.21
N GLN A 157 13.04 -8.42 -12.50
CA GLN A 157 13.27 -7.36 -13.50
C GLN A 157 14.37 -6.40 -13.05
N TRP A 158 14.35 -5.96 -11.80
CA TRP A 158 15.32 -5.02 -11.27
C TRP A 158 16.70 -5.66 -11.13
N ALA A 159 16.81 -6.88 -10.59
CA ALA A 159 18.06 -7.63 -10.52
C ALA A 159 18.68 -7.85 -11.91
N ASN A 160 17.87 -8.21 -12.91
CA ASN A 160 18.34 -8.33 -14.28
C ASN A 160 18.86 -6.99 -14.85
N SER A 161 18.23 -5.87 -14.53
CA SER A 161 18.70 -4.54 -14.94
C SER A 161 20.03 -4.13 -14.29
N ILE A 162 20.34 -4.67 -13.12
CA ILE A 162 21.65 -4.53 -12.46
C ILE A 162 22.71 -5.41 -13.12
N GLY A 163 22.31 -6.43 -13.87
CA GLY A 163 23.21 -7.43 -14.45
C GLY A 163 23.43 -8.66 -13.56
N ALA A 164 22.57 -8.90 -12.60
CA ALA A 164 22.58 -10.09 -11.75
C ALA A 164 21.70 -11.20 -12.34
N THR A 165 21.98 -12.44 -11.95
CA THR A 165 21.18 -13.61 -12.29
C THR A 165 20.29 -14.02 -11.13
N VAL A 166 19.00 -14.26 -11.40
CA VAL A 166 18.02 -14.73 -10.41
C VAL A 166 17.60 -16.16 -10.76
N ILE A 167 17.63 -17.06 -9.77
CA ILE A 167 17.19 -18.45 -9.86
C ILE A 167 16.18 -18.78 -8.77
#